data_ad1662e49ff5afbbe2db5e3e59f45985
#
_entry.id   ad1662e49ff5afbbe2db5e3e59f45985
#
_cell.length_a   1.000
_cell.length_b   1.000
_cell.length_c   1.000
_cell.angle_alpha   90.00
_cell.angle_beta   90.00
_cell.angle_gamma   90.00
#
_symmetry.space_group_name_H-M   'P 1'
#
loop_
_entity.id
_entity.type
_entity.pdbx_description
1 polymer ?
#
loop_
_entity_poly.entity_id
_entity_poly.type
_entity_poly.pdbx_seq_one_letter_code
_entity_poly.pdbx_strand_id
1 'polypeptide(L)'
;MAPSLRHRVEGVMSWTGKFQRWFPVVGWHQELVRFDMQLLENPEISSVEYQRGTLAGFEVREYLLAKWNRKCAYCDTSGAGPAGVPLNIDHINPRAKGGSDRVSNLTLACIPCNRRKGAQDVRVFLAVDTTRLDRVLRQAKRPLEDAAAVNSTRRALQEALAGTGLPVATGSGGLTKFNRTTNGLPKSHTLDALTVGTVAGVAFCPAQVHVARSTGRGKYQRTGTDKFGFPTRIFTSKKTHFGFATGDLVTATVPAGKFAGTHTGRVAVRARGRFVITTVAGKVEASHKTCVLSQRADGWQHTRQPEASKA
;
A
#
# COMPACT_ATOMS: atom_id res chain seq x y z
N MET A 1 7.78 15.46 -11.26
CA MET A 1 7.50 14.15 -10.65
C MET A 1 7.70 13.05 -11.69
N ALA A 2 8.33 11.93 -11.32
CA ALA A 2 8.55 10.79 -12.23
C ALA A 2 7.22 10.19 -12.74
N PRO A 3 7.14 9.68 -13.99
CA PRO A 3 5.90 9.14 -14.55
C PRO A 3 5.24 8.05 -13.71
N SER A 4 6.03 7.16 -13.09
CA SER A 4 5.53 6.11 -12.19
C SER A 4 4.89 6.66 -10.92
N LEU A 5 5.41 7.75 -10.37
CA LEU A 5 4.86 8.42 -9.20
C LEU A 5 3.58 9.20 -9.56
N ARG A 6 3.59 9.86 -10.72
CA ARG A 6 2.39 10.52 -11.25
C ARG A 6 1.25 9.52 -11.46
N HIS A 7 1.54 8.36 -12.01
CA HIS A 7 0.54 7.31 -12.20
C HIS A 7 -0.09 6.84 -10.86
N ARG A 8 0.66 6.81 -9.75
CA ARG A 8 0.11 6.50 -8.42
C ARG A 8 -0.92 7.54 -7.99
N VAL A 9 -0.61 8.82 -8.17
CA VAL A 9 -1.54 9.91 -7.85
C VAL A 9 -2.78 9.85 -8.74
N GLU A 10 -2.61 9.69 -10.05
CA GLU A 10 -3.71 9.57 -11.02
C GLU A 10 -4.61 8.36 -10.72
N GLY A 11 -4.04 7.24 -10.23
CA GLY A 11 -4.80 6.08 -9.76
C GLY A 11 -5.75 6.41 -8.62
N VAL A 12 -5.28 7.18 -7.62
CA VAL A 12 -6.12 7.64 -6.51
C VAL A 12 -7.18 8.62 -7.02
N MET A 13 -6.81 9.59 -7.87
CA MET A 13 -7.74 10.57 -8.42
C MET A 13 -8.82 9.93 -9.30
N SER A 14 -8.51 8.83 -9.98
CA SER A 14 -9.52 8.05 -10.70
C SER A 14 -10.61 7.51 -9.77
N TRP A 15 -10.23 7.04 -8.57
CA TRP A 15 -11.18 6.60 -7.54
C TRP A 15 -11.92 7.76 -6.90
N THR A 16 -11.26 8.87 -6.64
CA THR A 16 -11.86 10.12 -6.17
C THR A 16 -13.02 10.54 -7.09
N GLY A 17 -12.76 10.58 -8.41
CA GLY A 17 -13.81 10.92 -9.39
C GLY A 17 -14.94 9.88 -9.47
N LYS A 18 -14.68 8.58 -9.18
CA LYS A 18 -15.74 7.57 -9.06
C LYS A 18 -16.61 7.84 -7.83
N PHE A 19 -15.99 8.11 -6.67
CA PHE A 19 -16.73 8.39 -5.44
C PHE A 19 -17.60 9.63 -5.56
N GLN A 20 -17.11 10.72 -6.15
CA GLN A 20 -17.90 11.92 -6.39
C GLN A 20 -19.13 11.67 -7.28
N ARG A 21 -19.05 10.69 -8.21
CA ARG A 21 -20.21 10.32 -9.04
C ARG A 21 -21.20 9.40 -8.34
N TRP A 22 -20.75 8.60 -7.37
CA TRP A 22 -21.59 7.60 -6.71
C TRP A 22 -22.17 8.08 -5.39
N PHE A 23 -21.50 9.04 -4.74
CA PHE A 23 -21.83 9.48 -3.40
C PHE A 23 -21.79 11.00 -3.28
N PRO A 24 -22.57 11.61 -2.38
CA PRO A 24 -22.50 13.03 -2.07
C PRO A 24 -21.25 13.33 -1.22
N VAL A 25 -20.09 13.33 -1.84
CA VAL A 25 -18.81 13.59 -1.17
C VAL A 25 -18.72 15.08 -0.81
N VAL A 26 -18.52 15.37 0.46
CA VAL A 26 -18.44 16.74 1.00
C VAL A 26 -17.02 17.17 1.36
N GLY A 27 -16.06 16.27 1.37
CA GLY A 27 -14.66 16.57 1.69
C GLY A 27 -13.77 15.34 1.64
N TRP A 28 -12.48 15.58 1.73
CA TRP A 28 -11.45 14.54 1.71
C TRP A 28 -10.62 14.58 3.00
N HIS A 29 -10.28 13.42 3.50
CA HIS A 29 -9.33 13.28 4.59
C HIS A 29 -8.11 12.50 4.10
N GLN A 30 -6.93 13.07 4.24
CA GLN A 30 -5.68 12.44 3.81
C GLN A 30 -4.72 12.27 4.98
N GLU A 31 -4.21 11.05 5.16
CA GLU A 31 -3.05 10.85 6.02
C GLU A 31 -1.81 11.45 5.35
N LEU A 32 -1.29 12.51 5.93
CA LEU A 32 -0.13 13.23 5.43
C LEU A 32 1.00 13.12 6.44
N VAL A 33 1.92 12.19 6.23
CA VAL A 33 3.18 12.08 6.96
C VAL A 33 4.28 12.66 6.07
N ARG A 34 5.08 13.56 6.60
CA ARG A 34 6.23 14.14 5.94
C ARG A 34 7.48 13.65 6.65
N PHE A 35 8.36 12.97 5.94
CA PHE A 35 9.69 12.65 6.50
C PHE A 35 10.58 13.86 6.31
N ASP A 36 11.04 14.40 7.42
CA ASP A 36 12.07 15.44 7.41
C ASP A 36 13.44 14.78 7.25
N MET A 37 13.88 14.66 6.00
CA MET A 37 15.14 13.99 5.69
C MET A 37 16.35 14.76 6.26
N GLN A 38 16.28 16.07 6.33
CA GLN A 38 17.38 16.89 6.87
C GLN A 38 17.56 16.64 8.36
N LEU A 39 16.47 16.71 9.13
CA LEU A 39 16.51 16.42 10.57
C LEU A 39 16.86 14.96 10.87
N LEU A 40 16.42 14.02 10.02
CA LEU A 40 16.74 12.59 10.18
C LEU A 40 18.22 12.31 9.93
N GLU A 41 18.86 13.01 9.00
CA GLU A 41 20.28 12.88 8.68
C GLU A 41 21.17 13.68 9.63
N ASN A 42 20.73 14.85 10.05
CA ASN A 42 21.44 15.72 10.97
C ASN A 42 20.51 16.30 12.05
N PRO A 43 20.30 15.61 13.20
CA PRO A 43 19.42 16.08 14.27
C PRO A 43 19.81 17.40 14.92
N GLU A 44 21.06 17.84 14.74
CA GLU A 44 21.60 19.08 15.28
C GLU A 44 21.47 20.28 14.34
N ILE A 45 20.90 20.05 13.13
CA ILE A 45 20.70 21.15 12.18
C ILE A 45 19.79 22.23 12.75
N SER A 46 20.21 23.48 12.71
CA SER A 46 19.48 24.60 13.29
C SER A 46 19.54 25.86 12.42
N SER A 47 18.69 26.83 12.70
CA SER A 47 18.61 28.16 12.11
C SER A 47 18.39 28.18 10.56
N VAL A 48 19.13 28.99 9.81
CA VAL A 48 18.91 29.31 8.40
C VAL A 48 19.05 28.11 7.48
N GLU A 49 19.78 27.08 7.89
CA GLU A 49 19.99 25.83 7.14
C GLU A 49 18.84 24.84 7.29
N TYR A 50 17.96 25.06 8.28
CA TYR A 50 16.86 24.15 8.61
C TYR A 50 15.50 24.83 8.60
N GLN A 51 14.63 24.43 7.69
CA GLN A 51 13.21 24.81 7.71
C GLN A 51 12.41 23.78 8.50
N ARG A 52 12.12 24.10 9.74
CA ARG A 52 11.48 23.22 10.71
C ARG A 52 10.04 22.86 10.27
N GLY A 53 9.77 21.57 10.08
CA GLY A 53 8.42 21.04 10.02
C GLY A 53 7.84 20.77 11.44
N THR A 54 6.54 20.95 11.63
CA THR A 54 5.81 20.84 12.90
C THR A 54 5.71 19.45 13.53
N LEU A 55 6.38 18.43 12.96
CA LEU A 55 6.24 17.00 13.32
C LEU A 55 7.54 16.35 13.81
N ALA A 56 8.51 17.15 14.28
CA ALA A 56 9.77 16.64 14.80
C ALA A 56 9.56 15.64 15.95
N GLY A 57 10.12 14.44 15.82
CA GLY A 57 10.02 13.36 16.82
C GLY A 57 9.05 12.24 16.45
N PHE A 58 7.89 12.53 15.91
CA PHE A 58 6.96 11.53 15.38
C PHE A 58 7.50 10.87 14.10
N GLU A 59 8.14 11.66 13.27
CA GLU A 59 8.68 11.24 11.98
C GLU A 59 9.81 10.21 12.11
N VAL A 60 10.73 10.41 13.07
CA VAL A 60 11.84 9.46 13.32
C VAL A 60 11.29 8.07 13.64
N ARG A 61 10.26 7.99 14.49
CA ARG A 61 9.67 6.71 14.86
C ARG A 61 8.99 6.01 13.68
N GLU A 62 8.20 6.72 12.91
CA GLU A 62 7.52 6.14 11.73
C GLU A 62 8.52 5.77 10.63
N TYR A 63 9.55 6.61 10.42
CA TYR A 63 10.67 6.29 9.55
C TYR A 63 11.35 4.98 9.95
N LEU A 64 11.69 4.81 11.23
CA LEU A 64 12.31 3.59 11.74
C LEU A 64 11.37 2.39 11.67
N LEU A 65 10.07 2.57 11.97
CA LEU A 65 9.09 1.51 11.82
C LEU A 65 8.98 1.00 10.38
N ALA A 66 9.02 1.90 9.41
CA ALA A 66 9.06 1.53 7.99
C ALA A 66 10.39 0.88 7.61
N LYS A 67 11.52 1.47 8.01
CA LYS A 67 12.88 0.99 7.71
C LYS A 67 13.14 -0.42 8.25
N TRP A 68 12.65 -0.73 9.44
CA TRP A 68 12.83 -2.01 10.13
C TRP A 68 11.64 -2.96 9.99
N ASN A 69 10.73 -2.69 9.05
CA ASN A 69 9.54 -3.51 8.78
C ASN A 69 8.71 -3.83 10.03
N ARG A 70 8.64 -2.87 10.99
CA ARG A 70 7.96 -3.05 12.29
C ARG A 70 8.44 -4.27 13.08
N LYS A 71 9.73 -4.61 12.99
CA LYS A 71 10.34 -5.74 13.70
C LYS A 71 11.49 -5.28 14.58
N CYS A 72 11.71 -6.02 15.67
CA CYS A 72 12.91 -5.87 16.47
C CYS A 72 14.15 -6.25 15.66
N ALA A 73 15.15 -5.37 15.58
CA ALA A 73 16.39 -5.63 14.84
C ALA A 73 17.21 -6.79 15.42
N TYR A 74 17.00 -7.09 16.70
CA TYR A 74 17.82 -8.05 17.46
C TYR A 74 17.22 -9.45 17.59
N CYS A 75 15.90 -9.62 17.43
CA CYS A 75 15.25 -10.93 17.54
C CYS A 75 14.15 -11.17 16.50
N ASP A 76 13.93 -10.22 15.59
CA ASP A 76 12.90 -10.25 14.55
C ASP A 76 11.43 -10.31 15.06
N THR A 77 11.20 -10.18 16.37
CA THR A 77 9.85 -10.15 16.92
C THR A 77 9.06 -8.99 16.32
N SER A 78 7.84 -9.27 15.87
CA SER A 78 6.99 -8.28 15.20
C SER A 78 6.38 -7.31 16.21
N GLY A 79 6.42 -6.03 15.89
CA GLY A 79 5.64 -4.98 16.55
C GLY A 79 4.31 -4.69 15.85
N ALA A 80 3.95 -5.47 14.83
CA ALA A 80 2.72 -5.30 14.05
C ALA A 80 1.70 -6.41 14.37
N GLY A 81 0.42 -6.07 14.20
CA GLY A 81 -0.69 -7.00 14.39
C GLY A 81 -1.17 -7.10 15.85
N PRO A 82 -2.22 -7.90 16.11
CA PRO A 82 -2.82 -8.06 17.44
C PRO A 82 -1.86 -8.59 18.50
N ALA A 83 -0.91 -9.46 18.11
CA ALA A 83 0.14 -10.01 18.96
C ALA A 83 1.46 -9.20 18.91
N GLY A 84 1.42 -7.98 18.36
CA GLY A 84 2.61 -7.15 18.19
C GLY A 84 3.14 -6.63 19.54
N VAL A 85 4.46 -6.77 19.73
CA VAL A 85 5.11 -6.27 20.93
C VAL A 85 5.49 -4.79 20.79
N PRO A 86 5.50 -4.00 21.87
CA PRO A 86 6.01 -2.64 21.85
C PRO A 86 7.48 -2.62 21.41
N LEU A 87 7.79 -1.74 20.46
CA LEU A 87 9.14 -1.51 19.97
C LEU A 87 9.62 -0.13 20.44
N ASN A 88 10.81 -0.09 21.01
CA ASN A 88 11.51 1.13 21.40
C ASN A 88 12.54 1.50 20.33
N ILE A 89 12.83 2.80 20.22
CA ILE A 89 13.99 3.28 19.49
C ILE A 89 15.22 3.01 20.35
N ASP A 90 16.23 2.38 19.75
CA ASP A 90 17.49 2.06 20.39
C ASP A 90 18.68 2.57 19.56
N HIS A 91 19.76 2.94 20.24
CA HIS A 91 20.98 3.43 19.62
C HIS A 91 21.94 2.26 19.33
N ILE A 92 22.38 2.12 18.09
CA ILE A 92 23.39 1.13 17.68
C ILE A 92 24.68 1.34 18.46
N ASN A 93 25.22 2.57 18.42
CA ASN A 93 26.24 3.06 19.36
C ASN A 93 25.51 3.91 20.41
N PRO A 94 25.55 3.57 21.70
CA PRO A 94 24.84 4.30 22.75
C PRO A 94 25.31 5.75 22.89
N ARG A 95 24.41 6.64 23.30
CA ARG A 95 24.74 8.05 23.61
C ARG A 95 25.87 8.16 24.63
N ALA A 96 25.87 7.32 25.65
CA ALA A 96 26.93 7.26 26.66
C ALA A 96 28.32 6.94 26.10
N LYS A 97 28.40 6.43 24.86
CA LYS A 97 29.63 6.14 24.14
C LYS A 97 29.83 7.03 22.90
N GLY A 98 29.22 8.22 22.89
CA GLY A 98 29.32 9.19 21.80
C GLY A 98 28.45 8.88 20.59
N GLY A 99 27.42 8.04 20.74
CA GLY A 99 26.44 7.77 19.70
C GLY A 99 25.53 8.96 19.42
N SER A 100 25.29 9.26 18.14
CA SER A 100 24.43 10.35 17.68
C SER A 100 22.97 9.89 17.53
N ASP A 101 22.04 10.85 17.46
CA ASP A 101 20.62 10.62 17.17
C ASP A 101 20.30 10.49 15.67
N ARG A 102 21.33 10.40 14.82
CA ARG A 102 21.15 10.17 13.39
C ARG A 102 20.44 8.84 13.12
N VAL A 103 19.54 8.80 12.16
CA VAL A 103 18.81 7.57 11.79
C VAL A 103 19.71 6.41 11.36
N SER A 104 20.94 6.69 10.95
CA SER A 104 21.98 5.68 10.67
C SER A 104 22.55 5.04 11.93
N ASN A 105 22.33 5.64 13.12
CA ASN A 105 22.69 5.11 14.43
C ASN A 105 21.48 4.61 15.24
N LEU A 106 20.28 4.66 14.65
CA LEU A 106 19.03 4.25 15.32
C LEU A 106 18.45 2.97 14.75
N THR A 107 17.87 2.18 15.63
CA THR A 107 17.17 0.94 15.29
C THR A 107 15.91 0.77 16.14
N LEU A 108 15.18 -0.34 15.91
CA LEU A 108 14.04 -0.74 16.73
C LEU A 108 14.38 -1.99 17.55
N ALA A 109 14.07 -1.95 18.83
CA ALA A 109 14.24 -3.06 19.74
C ALA A 109 12.96 -3.34 20.55
N CYS A 110 12.58 -4.60 20.72
CA CYS A 110 11.58 -4.97 21.71
C CYS A 110 12.11 -4.73 23.11
N ILE A 111 11.22 -4.57 24.08
CA ILE A 111 11.59 -4.26 25.47
C ILE A 111 12.60 -5.23 26.05
N PRO A 112 12.47 -6.57 25.90
CA PRO A 112 13.46 -7.51 26.40
C PRO A 112 14.86 -7.34 25.78
N CYS A 113 14.94 -7.16 24.44
CA CYS A 113 16.21 -6.96 23.76
C CYS A 113 16.84 -5.61 24.11
N ASN A 114 16.04 -4.56 24.23
CA ASN A 114 16.52 -3.23 24.61
C ASN A 114 17.11 -3.23 26.03
N ARG A 115 16.43 -3.87 26.97
CA ARG A 115 16.93 -4.02 28.36
C ARG A 115 18.22 -4.83 28.41
N ARG A 116 18.28 -5.96 27.68
CA ARG A 116 19.47 -6.83 27.65
C ARG A 116 20.68 -6.16 27.02
N LYS A 117 20.47 -5.35 25.97
CA LYS A 117 21.53 -4.59 25.34
C LYS A 117 22.01 -3.44 26.24
N GLY A 118 21.08 -2.69 26.85
CA GLY A 118 21.41 -1.56 27.70
C GLY A 118 22.33 -0.55 26.99
N ALA A 119 23.37 -0.09 27.68
CA ALA A 119 24.36 0.85 27.15
C ALA A 119 25.54 0.15 26.43
N GLN A 120 25.35 -1.04 25.89
CA GLN A 120 26.38 -1.73 25.10
C GLN A 120 26.31 -1.28 23.62
N ASP A 121 27.49 -1.15 22.98
CA ASP A 121 27.53 -1.06 21.51
C ASP A 121 26.97 -2.34 20.89
N VAL A 122 26.30 -2.23 19.77
CA VAL A 122 25.71 -3.37 19.06
C VAL A 122 26.73 -4.44 18.70
N ARG A 123 27.98 -4.03 18.42
CA ARG A 123 29.08 -4.95 18.08
C ARG A 123 29.45 -5.84 19.25
N VAL A 124 29.36 -5.33 20.48
CA VAL A 124 29.58 -6.11 21.69
C VAL A 124 28.36 -6.97 22.01
N PHE A 125 27.16 -6.40 21.88
CA PHE A 125 25.91 -7.09 22.15
C PHE A 125 25.64 -8.29 21.21
N LEU A 126 26.01 -8.16 19.94
CA LEU A 126 25.85 -9.18 18.90
C LEU A 126 27.18 -9.86 18.52
N ALA A 127 28.19 -9.85 19.38
CA ALA A 127 29.51 -10.41 19.08
C ALA A 127 29.47 -11.89 18.66
N VAL A 128 28.50 -12.66 19.19
CA VAL A 128 28.30 -14.09 18.89
C VAL A 128 27.46 -14.31 17.61
N ASP A 129 26.57 -13.36 17.27
CA ASP A 129 25.72 -13.43 16.08
C ASP A 129 26.20 -12.42 15.02
N THR A 130 27.31 -12.72 14.39
CA THR A 130 27.95 -11.86 13.39
C THR A 130 27.07 -11.63 12.17
N THR A 131 26.27 -12.63 11.77
CA THR A 131 25.33 -12.50 10.65
C THR A 131 24.26 -11.44 10.94
N ARG A 132 23.73 -11.44 12.14
CA ARG A 132 22.75 -10.46 12.59
C ARG A 132 23.39 -9.09 12.74
N LEU A 133 24.59 -9.03 13.30
CA LEU A 133 25.35 -7.78 13.41
C LEU A 133 25.52 -7.12 12.05
N ASP A 134 25.99 -7.85 11.04
CA ASP A 134 26.20 -7.34 9.69
C ASP A 134 24.90 -6.87 9.05
N ARG A 135 23.80 -7.60 9.27
CA ARG A 135 22.47 -7.19 8.81
C ARG A 135 22.05 -5.87 9.44
N VAL A 136 22.20 -5.74 10.76
CA VAL A 136 21.83 -4.51 11.49
C VAL A 136 22.65 -3.32 11.00
N LEU A 137 23.97 -3.45 10.89
CA LEU A 137 24.85 -2.38 10.45
C LEU A 137 24.57 -1.96 9.00
N ARG A 138 24.33 -2.91 8.10
CA ARG A 138 23.94 -2.61 6.71
C ARG A 138 22.59 -1.91 6.64
N GLN A 139 21.60 -2.43 7.33
CA GLN A 139 20.25 -1.85 7.33
C GLN A 139 20.24 -0.45 7.95
N ALA A 140 21.02 -0.22 8.99
CA ALA A 140 21.13 1.08 9.64
C ALA A 140 21.67 2.18 8.70
N LYS A 141 22.64 1.85 7.85
CA LYS A 141 23.23 2.78 6.87
C LYS A 141 22.37 2.95 5.61
N ARG A 142 21.49 1.97 5.32
CA ARG A 142 20.65 2.02 4.11
C ARG A 142 19.60 3.13 4.25
N PRO A 143 19.48 4.04 3.26
CA PRO A 143 18.39 5.02 3.26
C PRO A 143 17.04 4.30 3.18
N LEU A 144 15.97 4.94 3.64
CA LEU A 144 14.62 4.44 3.41
C LEU A 144 14.32 4.53 1.91
N GLU A 145 14.16 3.38 1.28
CA GLU A 145 13.74 3.31 -0.12
C GLU A 145 12.39 4.03 -0.25
N ASP A 146 12.25 4.81 -1.29
CA ASP A 146 11.04 5.56 -1.62
C ASP A 146 10.63 6.72 -0.68
N ALA A 147 11.40 7.11 0.35
CA ALA A 147 10.99 8.21 1.23
C ALA A 147 10.73 9.51 0.46
N ALA A 148 11.62 9.88 -0.46
CA ALA A 148 11.43 11.05 -1.33
C ALA A 148 10.24 10.86 -2.28
N ALA A 149 10.05 9.65 -2.81
CA ALA A 149 8.93 9.30 -3.67
C ALA A 149 7.59 9.37 -2.90
N VAL A 150 7.57 8.87 -1.66
CA VAL A 150 6.40 8.93 -0.78
C VAL A 150 6.03 10.38 -0.46
N ASN A 151 7.02 11.22 -0.09
CA ASN A 151 6.78 12.63 0.18
C ASN A 151 6.24 13.37 -1.05
N SER A 152 6.85 13.14 -2.21
CA SER A 152 6.43 13.77 -3.47
C SER A 152 5.01 13.36 -3.87
N THR A 153 4.67 12.08 -3.77
CA THR A 153 3.33 11.60 -4.12
C THR A 153 2.26 12.04 -3.15
N ARG A 154 2.55 12.10 -1.84
CA ARG A 154 1.58 12.57 -0.84
C ARG A 154 1.24 14.04 -1.00
N ARG A 155 2.25 14.89 -1.27
CA ARG A 155 2.03 16.31 -1.52
C ARG A 155 1.27 16.54 -2.82
N ALA A 156 1.69 15.88 -3.90
CA ALA A 156 1.01 15.98 -5.18
C ALA A 156 -0.45 15.47 -5.10
N LEU A 157 -0.72 14.44 -4.28
CA LEU A 157 -2.07 13.99 -4.02
C LEU A 157 -2.88 15.04 -3.25
N GLN A 158 -2.31 15.67 -2.23
CA GLN A 158 -2.97 16.76 -1.50
C GLN A 158 -3.37 17.91 -2.43
N GLU A 159 -2.44 18.34 -3.28
CA GLU A 159 -2.69 19.40 -4.28
C GLU A 159 -3.80 18.98 -5.27
N ALA A 160 -3.76 17.72 -5.75
CA ALA A 160 -4.77 17.20 -6.66
C ALA A 160 -6.15 17.07 -6.00
N LEU A 161 -6.22 16.66 -4.73
CA LEU A 161 -7.47 16.61 -3.96
C LEU A 161 -8.04 18.02 -3.73
N ALA A 162 -7.20 19.00 -3.37
CA ALA A 162 -7.62 20.40 -3.26
C ALA A 162 -8.16 20.94 -4.59
N GLY A 163 -7.59 20.52 -5.71
CA GLY A 163 -8.07 20.86 -7.05
C GLY A 163 -9.47 20.32 -7.39
N THR A 164 -10.05 19.43 -6.58
CA THR A 164 -11.45 18.99 -6.74
C THR A 164 -12.48 20.01 -6.28
N GLY A 165 -12.04 21.09 -5.62
CA GLY A 165 -12.93 22.13 -5.05
C GLY A 165 -13.57 21.74 -3.72
N LEU A 166 -13.29 20.56 -3.18
CA LEU A 166 -13.77 20.10 -1.87
C LEU A 166 -12.73 20.35 -0.76
N PRO A 167 -13.16 20.55 0.50
CA PRO A 167 -12.26 20.67 1.63
C PRO A 167 -11.34 19.44 1.77
N VAL A 168 -10.07 19.66 2.07
CA VAL A 168 -9.09 18.59 2.31
C VAL A 168 -8.55 18.75 3.73
N ALA A 169 -8.94 17.84 4.62
CA ALA A 169 -8.37 17.74 5.96
C ALA A 169 -7.19 16.78 5.96
N THR A 170 -6.19 17.06 6.79
CA THR A 170 -5.01 16.21 6.91
C THR A 170 -4.84 15.69 8.33
N GLY A 171 -4.24 14.51 8.47
CA GLY A 171 -3.89 13.93 9.77
C GLY A 171 -2.60 13.14 9.70
N SER A 172 -1.90 13.00 10.81
CA SER A 172 -0.73 12.14 10.90
C SER A 172 -1.13 10.69 11.16
N GLY A 173 -0.29 9.73 10.78
CA GLY A 173 -0.50 8.31 11.11
C GLY A 173 -0.56 8.02 12.61
N GLY A 174 0.10 8.87 13.44
CA GLY A 174 -0.01 8.81 14.89
C GLY A 174 -1.40 9.19 15.39
N LEU A 175 -1.97 10.28 14.84
CA LEU A 175 -3.33 10.71 15.15
C LEU A 175 -4.35 9.66 14.68
N THR A 176 -4.20 9.12 13.47
CA THR A 176 -5.03 8.01 12.96
C THR A 176 -5.02 6.82 13.92
N LYS A 177 -3.82 6.39 14.37
CA LYS A 177 -3.69 5.31 15.34
C LYS A 177 -4.38 5.65 16.66
N PHE A 178 -4.17 6.84 17.18
CA PHE A 178 -4.80 7.31 18.43
C PHE A 178 -6.33 7.27 18.30
N ASN A 179 -6.89 7.90 17.27
CA ASN A 179 -8.34 7.91 17.04
C ASN A 179 -8.92 6.50 16.95
N ARG A 180 -8.25 5.61 16.19
CA ARG A 180 -8.66 4.22 16.03
C ARG A 180 -8.66 3.47 17.35
N THR A 181 -7.60 3.59 18.14
CA THR A 181 -7.49 2.87 19.43
C THR A 181 -8.46 3.42 20.48
N THR A 182 -8.65 4.73 20.56
CA THR A 182 -9.60 5.37 21.46
C THR A 182 -11.05 4.97 21.15
N ASN A 183 -11.37 4.77 19.88
CA ASN A 183 -12.68 4.25 19.45
C ASN A 183 -12.76 2.70 19.56
N GLY A 184 -11.75 2.03 20.09
CA GLY A 184 -11.71 0.58 20.26
C GLY A 184 -11.81 -0.21 18.95
N LEU A 185 -11.34 0.35 17.82
CA LEU A 185 -11.40 -0.26 16.51
C LEU A 185 -10.15 -1.11 16.24
N PRO A 186 -10.29 -2.30 15.63
CA PRO A 186 -9.16 -3.13 15.23
C PRO A 186 -8.37 -2.46 14.10
N LYS A 187 -7.16 -2.97 13.84
CA LYS A 187 -6.32 -2.42 12.77
C LYS A 187 -6.71 -3.01 11.41
N SER A 188 -7.25 -2.17 10.54
CA SER A 188 -7.43 -2.45 9.12
C SER A 188 -7.22 -1.18 8.30
N HIS A 189 -7.02 -1.31 6.99
CA HIS A 189 -6.90 -0.14 6.12
C HIS A 189 -8.18 0.69 6.05
N THR A 190 -9.34 0.04 6.09
CA THR A 190 -10.64 0.71 6.09
C THR A 190 -10.87 1.51 7.35
N LEU A 191 -10.57 0.92 8.50
CA LEU A 191 -10.76 1.55 9.81
C LEU A 191 -9.70 2.63 10.08
N ASP A 192 -8.48 2.45 9.59
CA ASP A 192 -7.48 3.53 9.60
C ASP A 192 -7.96 4.70 8.73
N ALA A 193 -8.50 4.45 7.53
CA ALA A 193 -9.05 5.52 6.67
C ALA A 193 -10.23 6.25 7.31
N LEU A 194 -11.11 5.54 8.02
CA LEU A 194 -12.25 6.09 8.75
C LEU A 194 -11.83 7.04 9.90
N THR A 195 -10.61 6.89 10.40
CA THR A 195 -10.11 7.61 11.57
C THR A 195 -9.02 8.64 11.27
N VAL A 196 -8.85 9.01 9.99
CA VAL A 196 -7.88 10.04 9.57
C VAL A 196 -8.37 11.44 9.95
N GLY A 197 -7.48 12.25 10.52
CA GLY A 197 -7.76 13.65 10.87
C GLY A 197 -8.43 13.81 12.22
N THR A 198 -9.21 14.88 12.41
CA THR A 198 -9.93 15.14 13.65
C THR A 198 -11.22 14.33 13.65
N VAL A 199 -11.31 13.34 14.53
CA VAL A 199 -12.46 12.44 14.65
C VAL A 199 -12.93 12.46 16.10
N ALA A 200 -14.15 12.95 16.32
CA ALA A 200 -14.76 13.00 17.65
C ALA A 200 -15.22 11.60 18.11
N GLY A 201 -15.68 10.78 17.20
CA GLY A 201 -16.11 9.41 17.47
C GLY A 201 -16.54 8.69 16.20
N VAL A 202 -16.59 7.35 16.25
CA VAL A 202 -17.05 6.50 15.15
C VAL A 202 -18.35 5.83 15.57
N ALA A 203 -19.46 6.30 14.99
CA ALA A 203 -20.80 5.79 15.28
C ALA A 203 -21.11 4.45 14.61
N PHE A 204 -20.45 4.16 13.50
CA PHE A 204 -20.72 2.97 12.71
C PHE A 204 -19.42 2.32 12.20
N CYS A 205 -19.32 1.01 12.40
CA CYS A 205 -18.24 0.21 11.82
C CYS A 205 -18.86 -0.74 10.77
N PRO A 206 -18.40 -0.71 9.51
CA PRO A 206 -18.96 -1.56 8.46
C PRO A 206 -18.68 -3.03 8.76
N ALA A 207 -19.69 -3.91 8.59
CA ALA A 207 -19.51 -5.36 8.72
C ALA A 207 -18.78 -5.97 7.52
N GLN A 208 -18.85 -5.31 6.37
CA GLN A 208 -18.24 -5.76 5.13
C GLN A 208 -17.53 -4.63 4.41
N VAL A 209 -16.43 -4.98 3.76
CA VAL A 209 -15.61 -4.08 2.96
C VAL A 209 -15.68 -4.48 1.49
N HIS A 210 -15.90 -3.50 0.63
CA HIS A 210 -15.77 -3.65 -0.81
C HIS A 210 -14.29 -3.49 -1.20
N VAL A 211 -13.71 -4.54 -1.79
CA VAL A 211 -12.31 -4.56 -2.21
C VAL A 211 -12.22 -4.49 -3.72
N ALA A 212 -11.54 -3.48 -4.23
CA ALA A 212 -11.20 -3.32 -5.63
C ALA A 212 -9.72 -3.62 -5.85
N ARG A 213 -9.42 -4.72 -6.54
CA ARG A 213 -8.05 -5.08 -6.93
C ARG A 213 -7.80 -4.73 -8.37
N SER A 214 -6.70 -4.06 -8.65
CA SER A 214 -6.25 -3.84 -10.03
C SER A 214 -5.98 -5.18 -10.73
N THR A 215 -6.58 -5.38 -11.91
CA THR A 215 -6.49 -6.65 -12.66
C THR A 215 -5.62 -6.57 -13.90
N GLY A 216 -4.95 -5.45 -14.13
CA GLY A 216 -4.03 -5.32 -15.23
C GLY A 216 -4.10 -3.97 -15.95
N ARG A 217 -3.38 -3.89 -17.05
CA ARG A 217 -3.08 -2.64 -17.74
C ARG A 217 -4.13 -2.18 -18.76
N GLY A 218 -5.25 -2.88 -18.90
CA GLY A 218 -6.30 -2.48 -19.82
C GLY A 218 -5.87 -2.49 -21.28
N LYS A 219 -6.06 -1.39 -21.97
CA LYS A 219 -5.92 -1.28 -23.43
C LYS A 219 -4.52 -0.82 -23.84
N TYR A 220 -3.57 -1.73 -23.98
CA TYR A 220 -2.31 -1.41 -24.65
C TYR A 220 -1.91 -2.50 -25.64
N GLN A 221 -1.27 -2.10 -26.71
CA GLN A 221 -0.66 -3.00 -27.68
C GLN A 221 0.74 -3.38 -27.17
N ARG A 222 1.09 -4.63 -27.32
CA ARG A 222 2.45 -5.10 -27.05
C ARG A 222 2.95 -5.98 -28.19
N THR A 223 4.25 -6.03 -28.33
CA THR A 223 4.95 -6.96 -29.20
C THR A 223 5.30 -8.23 -28.43
N GLY A 224 5.07 -9.39 -29.01
CA GLY A 224 5.62 -10.63 -28.51
C GLY A 224 7.12 -10.68 -28.85
N THR A 225 7.96 -11.04 -27.89
CA THR A 225 9.41 -11.13 -28.08
C THR A 225 9.88 -12.57 -27.90
N ASP A 226 11.02 -12.90 -28.51
CA ASP A 226 11.76 -14.13 -28.24
C ASP A 226 12.52 -14.04 -26.91
N LYS A 227 13.31 -15.09 -26.60
CA LYS A 227 14.11 -15.15 -25.37
C LYS A 227 15.23 -14.10 -25.28
N PHE A 228 15.58 -13.48 -26.40
CA PHE A 228 16.62 -12.45 -26.49
C PHE A 228 16.03 -11.02 -26.51
N GLY A 229 14.69 -10.88 -26.50
CA GLY A 229 14.00 -9.59 -26.52
C GLY A 229 13.66 -9.08 -27.93
N PHE A 230 13.99 -9.81 -29.01
CA PHE A 230 13.63 -9.42 -30.37
C PHE A 230 12.15 -9.64 -30.65
N PRO A 231 11.49 -8.70 -31.37
CA PRO A 231 10.07 -8.81 -31.69
C PRO A 231 9.80 -9.98 -32.64
N THR A 232 8.91 -10.87 -32.25
CA THR A 232 8.47 -12.02 -33.09
C THR A 232 7.10 -11.83 -33.69
N ARG A 233 6.24 -11.07 -33.04
CA ARG A 233 4.88 -10.77 -33.53
C ARG A 233 4.29 -9.54 -32.84
N ILE A 234 3.39 -8.87 -33.55
CA ILE A 234 2.60 -7.75 -33.02
C ILE A 234 1.20 -8.25 -32.67
N PHE A 235 0.77 -8.02 -31.43
CA PHE A 235 -0.60 -8.32 -31.03
C PHE A 235 -1.56 -7.25 -31.52
N THR A 236 -2.77 -7.66 -31.91
CA THR A 236 -3.80 -6.74 -32.39
C THR A 236 -4.10 -5.63 -31.37
N SER A 237 -4.27 -4.42 -31.87
CA SER A 237 -4.76 -3.28 -31.07
C SER A 237 -6.26 -3.36 -30.80
N LYS A 238 -7.02 -4.14 -31.59
CA LYS A 238 -8.46 -4.33 -31.38
C LYS A 238 -8.71 -5.15 -30.12
N LYS A 239 -9.30 -4.53 -29.11
CA LYS A 239 -9.54 -5.13 -27.80
C LYS A 239 -10.97 -5.63 -27.59
N THR A 240 -11.87 -5.30 -28.50
CA THR A 240 -13.29 -5.63 -28.43
C THR A 240 -13.66 -6.52 -29.59
N HIS A 241 -14.32 -7.64 -29.33
CA HIS A 241 -14.86 -8.55 -30.33
C HIS A 241 -16.30 -8.93 -29.95
N PHE A 242 -17.21 -8.85 -30.91
CA PHE A 242 -18.63 -9.18 -30.71
C PHE A 242 -19.28 -8.45 -29.52
N GLY A 243 -18.88 -7.21 -29.27
CA GLY A 243 -19.40 -6.41 -28.16
C GLY A 243 -18.77 -6.67 -26.79
N PHE A 244 -17.84 -7.64 -26.68
CA PHE A 244 -17.14 -7.99 -25.43
C PHE A 244 -15.67 -7.57 -25.48
N ALA A 245 -15.13 -7.20 -24.32
CA ALA A 245 -13.70 -6.95 -24.12
C ALA A 245 -13.10 -8.01 -23.17
N THR A 246 -11.80 -8.31 -23.33
CA THR A 246 -11.12 -9.20 -22.38
C THR A 246 -11.14 -8.58 -20.98
N GLY A 247 -11.58 -9.38 -19.99
CA GLY A 247 -11.75 -8.95 -18.61
C GLY A 247 -13.20 -8.63 -18.24
N ASP A 248 -14.12 -8.50 -19.20
CA ASP A 248 -15.56 -8.39 -18.90
C ASP A 248 -16.02 -9.60 -18.07
N LEU A 249 -16.90 -9.37 -17.12
CA LEU A 249 -17.62 -10.43 -16.42
C LEU A 249 -18.83 -10.84 -17.26
N VAL A 250 -18.90 -12.11 -17.61
CA VAL A 250 -19.99 -12.66 -18.45
C VAL A 250 -20.60 -13.87 -17.78
N THR A 251 -21.88 -14.11 -18.08
CA THR A 251 -22.55 -15.37 -17.82
C THR A 251 -22.80 -16.05 -19.17
N ALA A 252 -22.31 -17.28 -19.33
CA ALA A 252 -22.48 -18.08 -20.53
C ALA A 252 -23.30 -19.31 -20.24
N THR A 253 -24.34 -19.56 -21.07
CA THR A 253 -25.17 -20.78 -21.01
C THR A 253 -24.77 -21.66 -22.18
N VAL A 254 -23.99 -22.71 -21.92
CA VAL A 254 -23.50 -23.66 -22.93
C VAL A 254 -24.51 -24.81 -23.01
N PRO A 255 -25.18 -25.03 -24.17
CA PRO A 255 -26.30 -25.96 -24.23
C PRO A 255 -25.89 -27.44 -24.21
N ALA A 256 -24.69 -27.78 -24.70
CA ALA A 256 -24.25 -29.17 -24.80
C ALA A 256 -22.71 -29.30 -24.86
N GLY A 257 -22.21 -30.51 -24.63
CA GLY A 257 -20.81 -30.89 -24.71
C GLY A 257 -20.07 -30.82 -23.37
N LYS A 258 -18.72 -30.85 -23.43
CA LYS A 258 -17.84 -30.90 -22.25
C LYS A 258 -18.13 -29.80 -21.23
N PHE A 259 -18.59 -28.65 -21.66
CA PHE A 259 -18.84 -27.49 -20.82
C PHE A 259 -20.32 -27.14 -20.74
N ALA A 260 -21.22 -28.12 -20.93
CA ALA A 260 -22.64 -27.88 -20.78
C ALA A 260 -22.98 -27.29 -19.40
N GLY A 261 -23.89 -26.29 -19.36
CA GLY A 261 -24.31 -25.61 -18.14
C GLY A 261 -24.10 -24.09 -18.18
N THR A 262 -24.40 -23.44 -17.06
CA THR A 262 -24.25 -21.99 -16.92
C THR A 262 -22.98 -21.67 -16.13
N HIS A 263 -22.18 -20.80 -16.69
CA HIS A 263 -20.86 -20.45 -16.18
C HIS A 263 -20.71 -18.93 -16.09
N THR A 264 -20.35 -18.42 -14.93
CA THR A 264 -20.07 -17.00 -14.72
C THR A 264 -18.58 -16.80 -14.45
N GLY A 265 -17.97 -15.88 -15.16
CA GLY A 265 -16.54 -15.59 -14.99
C GLY A 265 -16.02 -14.51 -15.92
N ARG A 266 -14.73 -14.20 -15.79
CA ARG A 266 -14.09 -13.21 -16.66
C ARG A 266 -13.69 -13.81 -17.98
N VAL A 267 -14.05 -13.09 -19.04
CA VAL A 267 -13.85 -13.55 -20.43
C VAL A 267 -12.52 -13.12 -20.99
N ALA A 268 -11.85 -14.01 -21.72
CA ALA A 268 -10.79 -13.70 -22.66
C ALA A 268 -11.39 -13.81 -24.08
N VAL A 269 -11.59 -12.67 -24.72
CA VAL A 269 -12.19 -12.61 -26.06
C VAL A 269 -11.21 -13.03 -27.15
N ARG A 270 -11.74 -13.64 -28.19
CA ARG A 270 -11.01 -14.03 -29.38
C ARG A 270 -11.76 -13.58 -30.65
N ALA A 271 -11.04 -13.12 -31.65
CA ALA A 271 -11.60 -12.64 -32.90
C ALA A 271 -12.52 -13.67 -33.59
N ARG A 272 -12.23 -14.97 -33.44
CA ARG A 272 -13.01 -16.08 -34.02
C ARG A 272 -14.37 -16.32 -33.31
N GLY A 273 -14.70 -15.56 -32.23
CA GLY A 273 -15.97 -15.64 -31.53
C GLY A 273 -16.09 -16.78 -30.52
N ARG A 274 -15.04 -17.60 -30.36
CA ARG A 274 -14.99 -18.62 -29.31
C ARG A 274 -14.16 -18.10 -28.15
N PHE A 275 -14.81 -17.81 -27.04
CA PHE A 275 -14.25 -17.15 -25.86
C PHE A 275 -13.78 -18.18 -24.84
N VAL A 276 -12.85 -17.77 -23.97
CA VAL A 276 -12.47 -18.52 -22.77
C VAL A 276 -12.94 -17.75 -21.56
N ILE A 277 -13.71 -18.38 -20.71
CA ILE A 277 -14.25 -17.83 -19.46
C ILE A 277 -13.48 -18.47 -18.31
N THR A 278 -12.86 -17.67 -17.47
CA THR A 278 -12.19 -18.13 -16.26
C THR A 278 -13.19 -18.07 -15.10
N THR A 279 -13.61 -19.24 -14.64
CA THR A 279 -14.52 -19.44 -13.51
C THR A 279 -13.75 -19.91 -12.27
N VAL A 280 -14.41 -20.02 -11.13
CA VAL A 280 -13.83 -20.58 -9.90
C VAL A 280 -13.42 -22.06 -10.11
N ALA A 281 -14.21 -22.82 -10.90
CA ALA A 281 -13.95 -24.23 -11.19
C ALA A 281 -12.93 -24.48 -12.32
N GLY A 282 -12.47 -23.42 -13.00
CA GLY A 282 -11.51 -23.55 -14.09
C GLY A 282 -11.90 -22.77 -15.36
N LYS A 283 -11.26 -23.11 -16.47
CA LYS A 283 -11.50 -22.45 -17.77
C LYS A 283 -12.55 -23.17 -18.59
N VAL A 284 -13.55 -22.43 -19.07
CA VAL A 284 -14.64 -22.90 -19.91
C VAL A 284 -14.57 -22.22 -21.25
N GLU A 285 -14.70 -22.97 -22.36
CA GLU A 285 -14.86 -22.40 -23.68
C GLU A 285 -16.34 -22.26 -24.05
N ALA A 286 -16.73 -21.06 -24.49
CA ALA A 286 -18.11 -20.76 -24.89
C ALA A 286 -18.13 -19.92 -26.18
N SER A 287 -19.22 -20.02 -26.94
CA SER A 287 -19.48 -19.12 -28.05
C SER A 287 -19.87 -17.74 -27.53
N HIS A 288 -19.44 -16.67 -28.22
CA HIS A 288 -19.91 -15.32 -27.92
C HIS A 288 -21.43 -15.19 -27.94
N LYS A 289 -22.12 -16.03 -28.76
CA LYS A 289 -23.59 -16.04 -28.89
C LYS A 289 -24.29 -16.50 -27.61
N THR A 290 -23.63 -17.31 -26.80
CA THR A 290 -24.16 -17.83 -25.53
C THR A 290 -23.73 -17.02 -24.31
N CYS A 291 -22.96 -15.96 -24.52
CA CYS A 291 -22.46 -15.09 -23.46
C CYS A 291 -23.36 -13.87 -23.29
N VAL A 292 -23.74 -13.59 -22.06
CA VAL A 292 -24.42 -12.36 -21.65
C VAL A 292 -23.46 -11.53 -20.80
N LEU A 293 -23.35 -10.24 -21.09
CA LEU A 293 -22.52 -9.32 -20.34
C LEU A 293 -23.16 -9.02 -18.98
N SER A 294 -22.45 -9.35 -17.90
CA SER A 294 -22.87 -9.01 -16.53
C SER A 294 -22.22 -7.71 -16.05
N GLN A 295 -20.93 -7.50 -16.33
CA GLN A 295 -20.20 -6.29 -15.94
C GLN A 295 -19.08 -5.98 -16.93
N ARG A 296 -18.95 -4.73 -17.31
CA ARG A 296 -17.81 -4.27 -18.12
C ARG A 296 -16.52 -4.30 -17.30
N ALA A 297 -15.43 -4.67 -17.98
CA ALA A 297 -14.11 -4.56 -17.39
C ALA A 297 -13.74 -3.07 -17.20
N ASP A 298 -13.58 -2.68 -15.95
CA ASP A 298 -13.13 -1.34 -15.55
C ASP A 298 -11.66 -1.32 -15.11
N GLY A 299 -10.95 -2.44 -15.27
CA GLY A 299 -9.56 -2.64 -14.81
C GLY A 299 -9.46 -3.10 -13.37
N TRP A 300 -10.59 -3.38 -12.70
CA TRP A 300 -10.64 -3.80 -11.30
C TRP A 300 -11.42 -5.10 -11.14
N GLN A 301 -11.00 -5.90 -10.18
CA GLN A 301 -11.76 -7.03 -9.66
C GLN A 301 -12.42 -6.58 -8.37
N HIS A 302 -13.74 -6.64 -8.33
CA HIS A 302 -14.54 -6.26 -7.19
C HIS A 302 -14.93 -7.48 -6.37
N THR A 303 -14.65 -7.45 -5.08
CA THR A 303 -15.02 -8.49 -4.12
C THR A 303 -15.53 -7.86 -2.83
N ARG A 304 -16.27 -8.63 -2.03
CA ARG A 304 -16.64 -8.24 -0.67
C ARG A 304 -15.96 -9.19 0.29
N GLN A 305 -15.52 -8.66 1.41
CA GLN A 305 -14.95 -9.45 2.50
C GLN A 305 -15.42 -8.88 3.84
N PRO A 306 -15.47 -9.70 4.90
CA PRO A 306 -15.74 -9.18 6.24
C PRO A 306 -14.71 -8.14 6.64
N GLU A 307 -15.15 -7.10 7.36
CA GLU A 307 -14.21 -6.18 8.01
C GLU A 307 -13.60 -6.88 9.24
N ALA A 308 -12.42 -6.43 9.66
CA ALA A 308 -11.81 -6.92 10.88
C ALA A 308 -12.77 -6.68 12.06
N SER A 309 -13.18 -7.75 12.74
CA SER A 309 -14.01 -7.66 13.94
C SER A 309 -13.15 -7.21 15.14
N LYS A 310 -13.79 -6.58 16.14
CA LYS A 310 -13.19 -6.47 17.46
C LYS A 310 -12.90 -7.88 17.96
N ALA A 311 -11.65 -8.12 18.37
CA ALA A 311 -11.29 -9.33 19.09
C ALA A 311 -11.90 -9.28 20.50
#